data_0932279c921547bc75af75b9e356800a
#
_entry.id   0932279c921547bc75af75b9e356800a
#
_cell.length_a   1.000
_cell.length_b   1.000
_cell.length_c   1.000
_cell.angle_alpha   90.00
_cell.angle_beta   90.00
_cell.angle_gamma   90.00
#
_symmetry.space_group_name_H-M   'P 1'
#
loop_
_entity.id
_entity.type
_entity.pdbx_description
1 polymer ?
#
loop_
_entity_poly.entity_id
_entity_poly.type
_entity_poly.pdbx_seq_one_letter_code
_entity_poly.pdbx_strand_id
1 'polypeptide(L)'
;SSEERERVRQNAKNFFQAPAEKDDTDTQLALLMAIEHFPNAKIDIIGATGGRIDHFLANLWIVLEKRFQPFAHNISLLDKQNVIRFFLPGKYSIRKEKGMKYLAYCCLTPIDNLSLLESKYLLENVKVEHPTSFASNEFITDEASFIFETGIIAVIQSKD
;
A
#
# COMPACT_ATOMS: atom_id res chain seq x y z
N SER A 1 18.07 6.55 16.74
CA SER A 1 18.97 6.99 17.83
C SER A 1 18.24 7.92 18.79
N SER A 2 18.81 8.15 19.99
CA SER A 2 18.26 9.11 20.97
C SER A 2 18.21 10.54 20.39
N GLU A 3 19.23 10.92 19.61
CA GLU A 3 19.32 12.22 18.94
C GLU A 3 18.24 12.42 17.88
N GLU A 4 17.92 11.39 17.10
CA GLU A 4 16.82 11.45 16.13
C GLU A 4 15.46 11.62 16.82
N ARG A 5 15.21 10.90 17.92
CA ARG A 5 13.99 11.05 18.70
C ARG A 5 13.83 12.47 19.24
N GLU A 6 14.90 13.03 19.80
CA GLU A 6 14.87 14.40 20.32
C GLU A 6 14.62 15.42 19.19
N ARG A 7 15.27 15.26 18.02
CA ARG A 7 15.03 16.11 16.86
C ARG A 7 13.59 16.03 16.35
N VAL A 8 12.98 14.82 16.33
CA VAL A 8 11.58 14.64 15.95
C VAL A 8 10.67 15.30 16.98
N ARG A 9 10.93 15.09 18.27
CA ARG A 9 10.15 15.67 19.37
C ARG A 9 10.12 17.20 19.31
N GLN A 10 11.25 17.83 18.99
CA GLN A 10 11.36 19.31 18.89
C GLN A 10 10.66 19.90 17.67
N ASN A 11 10.51 19.12 16.57
CA ASN A 11 9.95 19.58 15.30
C ASN A 11 8.54 19.07 14.99
N ALA A 12 8.07 18.06 15.72
CA ALA A 12 6.74 17.50 15.52
C ALA A 12 5.68 18.32 16.30
N LYS A 13 4.56 18.60 15.64
CA LYS A 13 3.41 19.24 16.29
C LYS A 13 2.82 18.35 17.39
N ASN A 14 2.81 17.03 17.16
CA ASN A 14 2.40 16.03 18.13
C ASN A 14 3.48 14.93 18.15
N PHE A 15 3.86 14.47 19.32
CA PHE A 15 4.83 13.41 19.53
C PHE A 15 4.25 12.39 20.51
N PHE A 16 4.17 11.13 20.09
CA PHE A 16 3.71 10.02 20.91
C PHE A 16 4.82 8.97 21.00
N GLN A 17 5.07 8.52 22.20
CA GLN A 17 6.04 7.46 22.47
C GLN A 17 5.30 6.24 23.02
N ALA A 18 5.36 5.14 22.29
CA ALA A 18 4.80 3.87 22.72
C ALA A 18 5.80 3.10 23.60
N PRO A 19 5.35 2.21 24.51
CA PRO A 19 6.18 1.26 25.22
C PRO A 19 6.98 0.37 24.26
N ALA A 20 8.17 -0.10 24.69
CA ALA A 20 9.00 -1.01 23.88
C ALA A 20 8.38 -2.42 23.79
N GLU A 21 7.73 -2.88 24.85
CA GLU A 21 7.03 -4.16 24.89
C GLU A 21 5.54 -3.92 24.58
N LYS A 22 5.09 -4.37 23.42
CA LYS A 22 3.72 -4.23 22.92
C LYS A 22 3.46 -5.23 21.80
N ASP A 23 2.21 -5.61 21.61
CA ASP A 23 1.78 -6.55 20.57
C ASP A 23 1.82 -5.92 19.17
N ASP A 24 1.57 -4.61 19.07
CA ASP A 24 1.56 -3.87 17.81
C ASP A 24 2.93 -3.29 17.44
N THR A 25 3.26 -3.29 16.16
CA THR A 25 4.41 -2.55 15.62
C THR A 25 4.19 -1.04 15.73
N ASP A 26 5.27 -0.25 15.64
CA ASP A 26 5.17 1.21 15.65
C ASP A 26 4.31 1.75 14.50
N THR A 27 4.38 1.10 13.33
CA THR A 27 3.54 1.44 12.16
C THR A 27 2.06 1.18 12.43
N GLN A 28 1.71 0.04 13.03
CA GLN A 28 0.32 -0.28 13.38
C GLN A 28 -0.25 0.72 14.37
N LEU A 29 0.50 1.07 15.42
CA LEU A 29 0.05 2.08 16.39
C LEU A 29 -0.11 3.46 15.78
N ALA A 30 0.85 3.90 14.97
CA ALA A 30 0.76 5.18 14.29
C ALA A 30 -0.46 5.23 13.34
N LEU A 31 -0.74 4.12 12.65
CA LEU A 31 -1.88 4.01 11.74
C LEU A 31 -3.21 4.02 12.51
N LEU A 32 -3.33 3.31 13.65
CA LEU A 32 -4.51 3.37 14.51
C LEU A 32 -4.81 4.80 14.97
N MET A 33 -3.79 5.51 15.46
CA MET A 33 -3.93 6.90 15.88
C MET A 33 -4.33 7.82 14.72
N ALA A 34 -3.75 7.63 13.54
CA ALA A 34 -4.09 8.42 12.36
C ALA A 34 -5.55 8.20 11.94
N ILE A 35 -6.01 6.95 11.92
CA ILE A 35 -7.41 6.61 11.60
C ILE A 35 -8.37 7.17 12.65
N GLU A 36 -8.05 7.04 13.93
CA GLU A 36 -8.90 7.54 15.02
C GLU A 36 -9.12 9.07 14.92
N HIS A 37 -8.06 9.81 14.64
CA HIS A 37 -8.12 11.27 14.58
C HIS A 37 -8.58 11.80 13.20
N PHE A 38 -8.35 11.04 12.13
CA PHE A 38 -8.59 11.46 10.74
C PHE A 38 -9.16 10.31 9.88
N PRO A 39 -10.34 9.77 10.16
CA PRO A 39 -10.85 8.54 9.56
C PRO A 39 -11.04 8.61 8.03
N ASN A 40 -11.17 9.80 7.46
CA ASN A 40 -11.37 10.02 6.03
C ASN A 40 -10.12 10.57 5.32
N ALA A 41 -9.01 10.74 6.03
CA ALA A 41 -7.78 11.28 5.44
C ALA A 41 -7.03 10.21 4.63
N LYS A 42 -6.31 10.65 3.61
CA LYS A 42 -5.27 9.84 2.98
C LYS A 42 -4.07 9.75 3.93
N ILE A 43 -3.54 8.55 4.08
CA ILE A 43 -2.43 8.24 4.99
C ILE A 43 -1.28 7.71 4.15
N ASP A 44 -0.22 8.48 4.05
CA ASP A 44 1.01 8.10 3.37
C ASP A 44 2.04 7.66 4.40
N ILE A 45 2.43 6.38 4.38
CA ILE A 45 3.44 5.81 5.26
C ILE A 45 4.78 5.83 4.54
N ILE A 46 5.73 6.59 5.08
CA ILE A 46 7.08 6.77 4.53
C ILE A 46 8.08 6.00 5.38
N GLY A 47 9.06 5.36 4.72
CA GLY A 47 10.10 4.60 5.42
C GLY A 47 9.69 3.16 5.78
N ALA A 48 8.57 2.68 5.25
CA ALA A 48 8.03 1.35 5.52
C ALA A 48 8.57 0.24 4.59
N THR A 49 9.36 0.58 3.58
CA THR A 49 9.79 -0.32 2.50
C THR A 49 11.28 -0.67 2.52
N GLY A 50 12.10 0.07 3.26
CA GLY A 50 13.54 -0.14 3.34
C GLY A 50 13.99 -0.99 4.53
N GLY A 51 15.20 -1.57 4.47
CA GLY A 51 15.85 -2.26 5.58
C GLY A 51 15.40 -3.71 5.76
N ARG A 52 14.81 -4.03 6.88
CA ARG A 52 14.40 -5.40 7.24
C ARG A 52 13.18 -5.86 6.44
N ILE A 53 13.31 -6.98 5.72
CA ILE A 53 12.24 -7.55 4.88
C ILE A 53 11.03 -7.96 5.70
N ASP A 54 11.20 -8.51 6.91
CA ASP A 54 10.11 -8.88 7.80
C ASP A 54 9.23 -7.68 8.19
N HIS A 55 9.83 -6.52 8.41
CA HIS A 55 9.09 -5.28 8.65
C HIS A 55 8.36 -4.79 7.38
N PHE A 56 8.98 -4.89 6.22
CA PHE A 56 8.31 -4.57 4.96
C PHE A 56 7.07 -5.47 4.74
N LEU A 57 7.21 -6.79 4.94
CA LEU A 57 6.08 -7.72 4.82
C LEU A 57 4.96 -7.40 5.81
N ALA A 58 5.29 -7.10 7.07
CA ALA A 58 4.31 -6.68 8.06
C ALA A 58 3.56 -5.41 7.62
N ASN A 59 4.26 -4.43 7.06
CA ASN A 59 3.65 -3.20 6.55
C ASN A 59 2.82 -3.46 5.29
N LEU A 60 3.26 -4.34 4.38
CA LEU A 60 2.51 -4.70 3.18
C LEU A 60 1.21 -5.43 3.52
N TRP A 61 1.23 -6.28 4.53
CA TRP A 61 0.07 -7.07 4.96
C TRP A 61 -0.84 -6.35 5.96
N ILE A 62 -0.50 -5.14 6.38
CA ILE A 62 -1.26 -4.38 7.38
C ILE A 62 -2.76 -4.26 7.02
N VAL A 63 -3.07 -4.10 5.72
CA VAL A 63 -4.44 -3.99 5.20
C VAL A 63 -5.22 -5.30 5.22
N LEU A 64 -4.58 -6.44 5.52
CA LEU A 64 -5.25 -7.72 5.70
C LEU A 64 -5.86 -7.85 7.10
N GLU A 65 -5.42 -7.04 8.05
CA GLU A 65 -6.01 -7.00 9.38
C GLU A 65 -7.39 -6.36 9.33
N LYS A 66 -8.39 -7.02 9.94
CA LYS A 66 -9.80 -6.56 9.93
C LYS A 66 -9.98 -5.11 10.40
N ARG A 67 -9.12 -4.64 11.33
CA ARG A 67 -9.18 -3.26 11.86
C ARG A 67 -8.71 -2.20 10.87
N PHE A 68 -7.82 -2.55 9.92
CA PHE A 68 -7.29 -1.63 8.91
C PHE A 68 -7.93 -1.81 7.53
N GLN A 69 -8.48 -2.98 7.26
CA GLN A 69 -9.07 -3.32 5.95
C GLN A 69 -10.10 -2.30 5.44
N PRO A 70 -11.04 -1.77 6.25
CA PRO A 70 -12.00 -0.76 5.79
C PRO A 70 -11.34 0.54 5.29
N PHE A 71 -10.11 0.81 5.72
CA PHE A 71 -9.33 2.01 5.39
C PHE A 71 -8.27 1.76 4.32
N ALA A 72 -8.21 0.56 3.75
CA ALA A 72 -7.15 0.15 2.80
C ALA A 72 -6.98 1.15 1.66
N HIS A 73 -8.07 1.69 1.09
CA HIS A 73 -8.04 2.66 0.00
C HIS A 73 -7.47 4.04 0.39
N ASN A 74 -7.36 4.32 1.69
CA ASN A 74 -6.75 5.56 2.20
C ASN A 74 -5.26 5.41 2.52
N ILE A 75 -4.75 4.18 2.58
CA ILE A 75 -3.39 3.87 3.00
C ILE A 75 -2.49 3.71 1.78
N SER A 76 -1.32 4.36 1.81
CA SER A 76 -0.27 4.18 0.81
C SER A 76 1.07 3.96 1.50
N LEU A 77 1.94 3.12 0.90
CA LEU A 77 3.34 3.01 1.29
C LEU A 77 4.19 3.70 0.22
N LEU A 78 5.03 4.63 0.64
CA LEU A 78 5.81 5.46 -0.29
C LEU A 78 7.29 5.39 0.03
N ASP A 79 8.10 5.27 -1.01
CA ASP A 79 9.55 5.52 -0.95
C ASP A 79 10.06 6.22 -2.22
N LYS A 80 11.37 6.31 -2.37
CA LYS A 80 12.01 6.99 -3.52
C LYS A 80 11.75 6.30 -4.86
N GLN A 81 11.50 4.99 -4.85
CA GLN A 81 11.38 4.14 -6.04
C GLN A 81 9.99 3.52 -6.18
N ASN A 82 9.16 3.53 -5.12
CA ASN A 82 7.89 2.80 -5.08
C ASN A 82 6.75 3.66 -4.54
N VAL A 83 5.57 3.48 -5.15
CA VAL A 83 4.28 3.93 -4.65
C VAL A 83 3.37 2.71 -4.61
N ILE A 84 2.96 2.31 -3.41
CA ILE A 84 2.08 1.16 -3.19
C ILE A 84 0.73 1.67 -2.68
N ARG A 85 -0.35 1.35 -3.37
CA ARG A 85 -1.72 1.64 -2.97
C ARG A 85 -2.55 0.39 -2.91
N PHE A 86 -3.50 0.34 -1.98
CA PHE A 86 -4.34 -0.82 -1.75
C PHE A 86 -5.76 -0.59 -2.25
N PHE A 87 -6.35 -1.63 -2.81
CA PHE A 87 -7.68 -1.59 -3.40
C PHE A 87 -8.52 -2.75 -2.89
N LEU A 88 -9.77 -2.45 -2.54
CA LEU A 88 -10.84 -3.38 -2.27
C LEU A 88 -11.61 -3.67 -3.56
N PRO A 89 -12.52 -4.67 -3.60
CA PRO A 89 -13.29 -5.00 -4.80
C PRO A 89 -13.94 -3.77 -5.45
N GLY A 90 -13.85 -3.68 -6.78
CA GLY A 90 -14.39 -2.55 -7.54
C GLY A 90 -13.75 -2.38 -8.90
N LYS A 91 -14.13 -1.29 -9.57
CA LYS A 91 -13.56 -0.84 -10.85
C LYS A 91 -12.79 0.47 -10.61
N TYR A 92 -11.57 0.52 -11.09
CA TYR A 92 -10.65 1.62 -10.84
C TYR A 92 -9.96 2.07 -12.13
N SER A 93 -9.72 3.37 -12.22
CA SER A 93 -8.72 3.97 -13.12
C SER A 93 -7.64 4.61 -12.25
N ILE A 94 -6.40 4.30 -12.54
CA ILE A 94 -5.23 4.82 -11.83
C ILE A 94 -4.36 5.62 -12.79
N ARG A 95 -3.87 6.76 -12.29
CA ARG A 95 -2.97 7.62 -13.04
C ARG A 95 -1.52 7.25 -12.77
N LYS A 96 -0.69 7.32 -13.81
CA LYS A 96 0.75 7.16 -13.70
C LYS A 96 1.37 8.24 -12.82
N GLU A 97 2.08 7.83 -11.79
CA GLU A 97 2.84 8.73 -10.93
C GLU A 97 4.08 9.28 -11.65
N LYS A 98 4.40 10.54 -11.36
CA LYS A 98 5.52 11.21 -12.02
C LYS A 98 6.84 10.45 -11.81
N GLY A 99 7.47 10.10 -12.92
CA GLY A 99 8.76 9.40 -12.93
C GLY A 99 8.69 7.89 -12.72
N MET A 100 7.51 7.31 -12.46
CA MET A 100 7.34 5.85 -12.38
C MET A 100 7.29 5.24 -13.78
N LYS A 101 7.83 4.04 -13.93
CA LYS A 101 7.92 3.31 -15.20
C LYS A 101 7.09 2.03 -15.19
N TYR A 102 7.27 1.26 -14.14
CA TYR A 102 6.67 -0.06 -14.02
C TYR A 102 5.35 -0.01 -13.24
N LEU A 103 4.48 -0.95 -13.55
CA LEU A 103 3.20 -1.17 -12.91
C LEU A 103 3.09 -2.63 -12.51
N ALA A 104 2.70 -2.91 -11.28
CA ALA A 104 2.44 -4.27 -10.82
C ALA A 104 1.11 -4.35 -10.07
N TYR A 105 0.43 -5.48 -10.21
CA TYR A 105 -0.78 -5.81 -9.48
C TYR A 105 -0.50 -7.01 -8.59
N CYS A 106 -0.29 -6.76 -7.30
CA CYS A 106 -0.05 -7.79 -6.29
C CYS A 106 -1.37 -8.18 -5.62
N CYS A 107 -1.91 -9.34 -5.99
CA CYS A 107 -3.04 -9.94 -5.31
C CYS A 107 -2.59 -10.44 -3.94
N LEU A 108 -3.00 -9.77 -2.86
CA LEU A 108 -2.62 -10.14 -1.48
C LEU A 108 -3.46 -11.30 -0.95
N THR A 109 -4.61 -11.54 -1.55
CA THR A 109 -5.55 -12.62 -1.24
C THR A 109 -6.03 -13.28 -2.54
N PRO A 110 -6.77 -14.39 -2.51
CA PRO A 110 -7.51 -14.87 -3.68
C PRO A 110 -8.42 -13.80 -4.26
N ILE A 111 -8.49 -13.73 -5.59
CA ILE A 111 -9.26 -12.72 -6.35
C ILE A 111 -10.15 -13.42 -7.37
N ASP A 112 -11.41 -13.01 -7.46
CA ASP A 112 -12.32 -13.41 -8.51
C ASP A 112 -12.50 -12.29 -9.55
N ASN A 113 -12.59 -12.69 -10.83
CA ASN A 113 -12.88 -11.85 -11.99
C ASN A 113 -11.92 -10.66 -12.16
N LEU A 114 -10.61 -10.91 -12.02
CA LEU A 114 -9.59 -9.89 -12.28
C LEU A 114 -9.46 -9.60 -13.77
N SER A 115 -9.68 -8.36 -14.14
CA SER A 115 -9.38 -7.83 -15.47
C SER A 115 -8.43 -6.63 -15.35
N LEU A 116 -7.34 -6.67 -16.11
CA LEU A 116 -6.38 -5.58 -16.26
C LEU A 116 -6.55 -4.98 -17.64
N LEU A 117 -6.87 -3.70 -17.71
CA LEU A 117 -7.20 -2.97 -18.93
C LEU A 117 -6.22 -1.81 -19.11
N GLU A 118 -6.04 -1.38 -20.37
CA GLU A 118 -5.26 -0.17 -20.70
C GLU A 118 -3.82 -0.19 -20.16
N SER A 119 -3.24 -1.37 -20.10
CA SER A 119 -1.84 -1.59 -19.72
C SER A 119 -1.16 -2.54 -20.72
N LYS A 120 0.15 -2.66 -20.67
CA LYS A 120 0.94 -3.46 -21.63
C LYS A 120 0.53 -4.93 -21.65
N TYR A 121 0.30 -5.51 -20.48
CA TYR A 121 -0.17 -6.89 -20.32
C TYR A 121 -1.58 -6.87 -19.75
N LEU A 122 -2.50 -7.44 -20.52
CA LEU A 122 -3.93 -7.47 -20.21
C LEU A 122 -4.31 -8.79 -19.52
N LEU A 123 -5.33 -8.75 -18.69
CA LEU A 123 -6.04 -9.93 -18.19
C LEU A 123 -7.53 -9.72 -18.40
N GLU A 124 -8.27 -10.81 -18.59
CA GLU A 124 -9.71 -10.78 -18.74
C GLU A 124 -10.37 -11.86 -17.89
N ASN A 125 -11.14 -11.44 -16.88
CA ASN A 125 -11.92 -12.30 -15.99
C ASN A 125 -11.13 -13.47 -15.37
N VAL A 126 -9.88 -13.21 -14.96
CA VAL A 126 -9.00 -14.24 -14.40
C VAL A 126 -9.33 -14.48 -12.93
N LYS A 127 -9.43 -15.76 -12.55
CA LYS A 127 -9.46 -16.17 -11.15
C LYS A 127 -8.03 -16.36 -10.63
N VAL A 128 -7.71 -15.74 -9.52
CA VAL A 128 -6.42 -15.88 -8.82
C VAL A 128 -6.65 -16.63 -7.52
N GLU A 129 -6.17 -17.85 -7.41
CA GLU A 129 -6.50 -18.76 -6.28
C GLU A 129 -5.60 -18.55 -5.05
N HIS A 130 -4.44 -17.93 -5.22
CA HIS A 130 -3.48 -17.68 -4.14
C HIS A 130 -2.76 -16.35 -4.35
N PRO A 131 -2.12 -15.78 -3.33
CA PRO A 131 -1.35 -14.55 -3.47
C PRO A 131 -0.39 -14.60 -4.66
N THR A 132 -0.53 -13.64 -5.58
CA THR A 132 0.18 -13.65 -6.87
C THR A 132 0.56 -12.22 -7.24
N SER A 133 1.77 -12.03 -7.77
CA SER A 133 2.21 -10.73 -8.30
C SER A 133 2.27 -10.75 -9.82
N PHE A 134 1.44 -9.95 -10.46
CA PHE A 134 1.53 -9.62 -11.90
C PHE A 134 2.49 -8.43 -12.04
N ALA A 135 3.78 -8.73 -11.95
CA ALA A 135 4.84 -7.73 -12.01
C ALA A 135 5.23 -7.37 -13.44
N SER A 136 6.03 -6.31 -13.59
CA SER A 136 6.61 -5.85 -14.87
C SER A 136 5.57 -5.45 -15.93
N ASN A 137 4.37 -5.08 -15.52
CA ASN A 137 3.44 -4.39 -16.40
C ASN A 137 3.88 -2.93 -16.58
N GLU A 138 3.33 -2.23 -17.52
CA GLU A 138 3.65 -0.84 -17.85
C GLU A 138 2.38 -0.10 -18.27
N PHE A 139 2.37 1.21 -18.03
CA PHE A 139 1.35 2.09 -18.61
C PHE A 139 1.60 2.26 -20.10
N ILE A 140 0.56 2.09 -20.92
CA ILE A 140 0.59 2.42 -22.36
C ILE A 140 0.17 3.87 -22.63
N THR A 141 -0.56 4.47 -21.69
CA THR A 141 -0.94 5.89 -21.62
C THR A 141 -0.60 6.43 -20.22
N ASP A 142 -1.15 7.57 -19.85
CA ASP A 142 -1.00 8.11 -18.49
C ASP A 142 -1.98 7.49 -17.48
N GLU A 143 -2.87 6.61 -17.93
CA GLU A 143 -3.84 5.92 -17.09
C GLU A 143 -3.89 4.42 -17.42
N ALA A 144 -4.24 3.63 -16.42
CA ALA A 144 -4.54 2.20 -16.53
C ALA A 144 -5.76 1.87 -15.69
N SER A 145 -6.58 0.94 -16.17
CA SER A 145 -7.81 0.54 -15.50
C SER A 145 -7.77 -0.93 -15.11
N PHE A 146 -8.45 -1.28 -14.05
CA PHE A 146 -8.63 -2.66 -13.61
C PHE A 146 -9.95 -2.83 -12.85
N ILE A 147 -10.44 -4.07 -12.81
CA ILE A 147 -11.65 -4.45 -12.10
C ILE A 147 -11.44 -5.81 -11.45
N PHE A 148 -12.01 -6.02 -10.27
CA PHE A 148 -12.06 -7.31 -9.58
C PHE A 148 -13.22 -7.36 -8.57
N GLU A 149 -13.66 -8.56 -8.18
CA GLU A 149 -14.87 -8.74 -7.39
C GLU A 149 -14.63 -9.16 -5.94
N THR A 150 -13.52 -9.82 -5.63
CA THR A 150 -13.21 -10.27 -4.26
C THR A 150 -11.76 -9.99 -3.90
N GLY A 151 -11.45 -9.94 -2.61
CA GLY A 151 -10.09 -9.89 -2.09
C GLY A 151 -9.49 -8.48 -2.01
N ILE A 152 -8.15 -8.42 -1.98
CA ILE A 152 -7.36 -7.17 -1.84
C ILE A 152 -6.19 -7.20 -2.80
N ILE A 153 -6.04 -6.11 -3.54
CA ILE A 153 -4.91 -5.91 -4.47
C ILE A 153 -4.06 -4.72 -3.99
N ALA A 154 -2.75 -4.92 -3.93
CA ALA A 154 -1.78 -3.84 -3.86
C ALA A 154 -1.32 -3.48 -5.28
N VAL A 155 -1.58 -2.27 -5.72
CA VAL A 155 -1.04 -1.74 -6.97
C VAL A 155 0.25 -1.01 -6.67
N ILE A 156 1.32 -1.41 -7.36
CA ILE A 156 2.66 -0.88 -7.17
C ILE A 156 3.10 -0.18 -8.44
N GLN A 157 3.43 1.09 -8.32
CA GLN A 157 4.14 1.82 -9.35
C GLN A 157 5.59 1.98 -8.92
N SER A 158 6.54 1.67 -9.81
CA SER A 158 7.96 1.71 -9.46
C SER A 158 8.85 2.22 -10.61
N LYS A 159 10.06 2.56 -10.25
CA LYS A 159 11.14 2.97 -11.17
C LYS A 159 12.46 2.33 -10.76
N ASP A 160 13.42 2.30 -11.70
CA ASP A 160 14.81 1.90 -11.47
C ASP A 160 15.54 2.88 -10.56
#